data_7ef5c2c9a9d3e67d7c8188176a5ed2f2
#
_entry.id   7ef5c2c9a9d3e67d7c8188176a5ed2f2
#
_cell.length_a   1.000
_cell.length_b   1.000
_cell.length_c   1.000
_cell.angle_alpha   90.00
_cell.angle_beta   90.00
_cell.angle_gamma   90.00
#
_symmetry.space_group_name_H-M   'P 1'
#
loop_
_entity.id
_entity.type
_entity.pdbx_description
1 polymer ?
#
loop_
_entity_poly.entity_id
_entity_poly.type
_entity_poly.pdbx_seq_one_letter_code
_entity_poly.pdbx_strand_id
1 'polypeptide(L)'
;MAGSTQDIKYSFGLWTVGWNAGDPFGTPTRPELDPAESVRKLADLGAWGFTFHDNDVFPFGSGETERRAHIDAVKKAAADTGMVCEMVTTNTFTHPVFKDGAFTSNNREVRRYGLRKVLTNVELAAEMGASTFVMWGGREGTEYDNSKDLNAAHARYAEGIDTVAAYIKAKGYDLRIALEPKPNEPRGDIFLPTIGHAIALIDSLDNGDIVGLNPETGHEQMAGLNYTHGLALALHLGKLFHIDLNGQHGPRYDQDLVFGHGDLLSAFFTVDLLENGFPNGGPRYEGPRHFDYKPSRTEFLDGVWESAKANMETYSMLAAKAAAYRADAEVQAAFEHAGIFELGESTLAEGETPEAFLASQDTFDVTAAAERDYGLVKLHQLALKHLIG
;
A
#
# COMPACT_ATOMS: atom_id res chain seq x y z
N MET A 1 -11.84 -14.46 18.71
CA MET A 1 -10.70 -14.34 19.63
C MET A 1 -9.90 -13.16 19.12
N ALA A 2 -9.73 -12.09 19.90
CA ALA A 2 -8.85 -10.98 19.53
C ALA A 2 -7.42 -11.54 19.45
N GLY A 3 -6.76 -11.40 18.29
CA GLY A 3 -5.35 -11.74 18.14
C GLY A 3 -4.53 -10.93 19.15
N SER A 4 -3.52 -11.53 19.73
CA SER A 4 -2.61 -10.80 20.59
C SER A 4 -1.82 -9.82 19.71
N THR A 5 -1.60 -8.60 20.17
CA THR A 5 -0.78 -7.58 19.48
C THR A 5 0.68 -8.04 19.26
N GLN A 6 1.06 -9.22 19.74
CA GLN A 6 2.39 -9.82 19.60
C GLN A 6 2.62 -10.49 18.22
N ASP A 7 1.59 -10.66 17.39
CA ASP A 7 1.70 -11.41 16.13
C ASP A 7 1.69 -10.50 14.87
N ILE A 8 1.66 -9.16 15.05
CA ILE A 8 1.63 -8.21 13.92
C ILE A 8 3.02 -8.15 13.27
N LYS A 9 3.07 -8.47 11.98
CA LYS A 9 4.30 -8.43 11.19
C LYS A 9 4.55 -7.02 10.68
N TYR A 10 5.46 -6.29 11.30
CA TYR A 10 5.89 -4.96 10.86
C TYR A 10 7.06 -5.06 9.89
N SER A 11 7.00 -4.34 8.76
CA SER A 11 8.09 -4.25 7.78
C SER A 11 8.34 -2.80 7.37
N PHE A 12 9.54 -2.55 6.85
CA PHE A 12 10.01 -1.21 6.49
C PHE A 12 10.75 -1.23 5.17
N GLY A 13 10.50 -0.21 4.34
CA GLY A 13 11.36 0.09 3.20
C GLY A 13 12.75 0.55 3.66
N LEU A 14 13.83 -0.01 3.11
CA LEU A 14 15.18 0.48 3.40
C LEU A 14 15.38 1.93 2.95
N TRP A 15 14.64 2.39 1.94
CA TRP A 15 14.60 3.79 1.50
C TRP A 15 14.02 4.73 2.55
N THR A 16 13.24 4.25 3.52
CA THR A 16 12.65 5.07 4.57
C THR A 16 13.70 5.46 5.61
N VAL A 17 14.28 4.48 6.29
CA VAL A 17 15.32 4.72 7.31
C VAL A 17 16.64 5.15 6.66
N GLY A 18 16.94 4.72 5.44
CA GLY A 18 18.11 5.09 4.67
C GLY A 18 18.04 6.47 4.00
N TRP A 19 16.87 7.11 3.99
CA TRP A 19 16.73 8.43 3.38
C TRP A 19 17.63 9.47 4.06
N ASN A 20 18.54 10.06 3.30
CA ASN A 20 19.52 11.05 3.77
C ASN A 20 18.92 12.46 4.01
N ALA A 21 17.60 12.60 3.83
CA ALA A 21 16.86 13.86 3.97
C ALA A 21 17.20 14.93 2.93
N GLY A 22 17.67 14.55 1.74
CA GLY A 22 17.73 15.44 0.59
C GLY A 22 16.34 15.64 -0.01
N ASP A 23 16.02 16.88 -0.43
CA ASP A 23 14.77 17.23 -1.09
C ASP A 23 15.05 18.19 -2.27
N PRO A 24 14.04 18.53 -3.11
CA PRO A 24 14.26 19.45 -4.24
C PRO A 24 14.78 20.84 -3.88
N PHE A 25 14.71 21.23 -2.60
CA PHE A 25 15.06 22.55 -2.11
C PHE A 25 16.29 22.56 -1.18
N GLY A 26 16.79 21.41 -0.78
CA GLY A 26 17.90 21.34 0.16
C GLY A 26 18.76 20.07 0.05
N THR A 27 20.05 20.24 0.39
CA THR A 27 20.99 19.13 0.46
C THR A 27 20.65 18.18 1.62
N PRO A 28 21.19 16.95 1.61
CA PRO A 28 21.06 16.01 2.73
C PRO A 28 21.43 16.62 4.09
N THR A 29 20.68 16.26 5.13
CA THR A 29 20.92 16.68 6.52
C THR A 29 21.55 15.59 7.36
N ARG A 30 21.65 14.37 6.84
CA ARG A 30 22.29 13.22 7.50
C ARG A 30 22.99 12.32 6.47
N PRO A 31 23.93 11.48 6.89
CA PRO A 31 24.61 10.55 5.99
C PRO A 31 23.65 9.46 5.49
N GLU A 32 24.02 8.85 4.37
CA GLU A 32 23.42 7.58 3.95
C GLU A 32 23.76 6.47 4.94
N LEU A 33 22.81 5.56 5.17
CA LEU A 33 23.01 4.42 6.05
C LEU A 33 23.35 3.17 5.22
N ASP A 34 24.19 2.32 5.76
CA ASP A 34 24.47 1.01 5.17
C ASP A 34 23.21 0.14 5.22
N PRO A 35 22.76 -0.46 4.11
CA PRO A 35 21.52 -1.23 4.07
C PRO A 35 21.57 -2.48 4.96
N ALA A 36 22.70 -3.16 5.08
CA ALA A 36 22.82 -4.34 5.96
C ALA A 36 22.76 -3.95 7.45
N GLU A 37 23.36 -2.80 7.81
CA GLU A 37 23.20 -2.22 9.15
C GLU A 37 21.77 -1.77 9.42
N SER A 38 21.09 -1.21 8.44
CA SER A 38 19.68 -0.83 8.57
C SER A 38 18.79 -2.03 8.86
N VAL A 39 19.03 -3.18 8.19
CA VAL A 39 18.33 -4.44 8.49
C VAL A 39 18.56 -4.87 9.96
N ARG A 40 19.82 -4.83 10.46
CA ARG A 40 20.10 -5.18 11.86
C ARG A 40 19.41 -4.25 12.85
N LYS A 41 19.46 -2.95 12.58
CA LYS A 41 18.80 -1.94 13.44
C LYS A 41 17.29 -2.08 13.48
N LEU A 42 16.64 -2.37 12.35
CA LEU A 42 15.20 -2.65 12.29
C LEU A 42 14.86 -3.91 13.10
N ALA A 43 15.69 -4.97 13.01
CA ALA A 43 15.52 -6.16 13.84
C ALA A 43 15.65 -5.86 15.33
N ASP A 44 16.63 -5.05 15.75
CA ASP A 44 16.81 -4.61 17.14
C ASP A 44 15.58 -3.85 17.69
N LEU A 45 14.84 -3.14 16.82
CA LEU A 45 13.60 -2.46 17.15
C LEU A 45 12.38 -3.41 17.21
N GLY A 46 12.51 -4.65 16.74
CA GLY A 46 11.44 -5.63 16.73
C GLY A 46 10.65 -5.69 15.43
N ALA A 47 11.14 -5.12 14.33
CA ALA A 47 10.56 -5.32 13.01
C ALA A 47 10.69 -6.79 12.57
N TRP A 48 9.67 -7.28 11.85
CA TRP A 48 9.66 -8.63 11.31
C TRP A 48 10.32 -8.72 9.94
N GLY A 49 10.17 -7.69 9.10
CA GLY A 49 10.60 -7.72 7.72
C GLY A 49 11.14 -6.40 7.21
N PHE A 50 11.71 -6.46 6.02
CA PHE A 50 12.19 -5.30 5.29
C PHE A 50 11.92 -5.46 3.79
N THR A 51 11.93 -4.34 3.10
CA THR A 51 11.75 -4.22 1.66
C THR A 51 12.79 -3.28 1.08
N PHE A 52 13.02 -3.31 -0.22
CA PHE A 52 13.98 -2.40 -0.83
C PHE A 52 13.74 -2.17 -2.33
N HIS A 53 14.17 -1.00 -2.83
CA HIS A 53 14.50 -0.83 -4.23
C HIS A 53 15.92 -1.34 -4.48
N ASP A 54 16.18 -1.82 -5.68
CA ASP A 54 17.53 -2.24 -6.06
C ASP A 54 18.62 -1.17 -5.74
N ASN A 55 18.28 0.12 -5.93
CA ASN A 55 19.21 1.22 -5.66
C ASN A 55 19.44 1.51 -4.17
N ASP A 56 18.61 1.00 -3.27
CA ASP A 56 18.83 1.10 -1.81
C ASP A 56 19.95 0.15 -1.36
N VAL A 57 20.17 -0.92 -2.11
CA VAL A 57 21.14 -1.96 -1.78
C VAL A 57 22.45 -1.76 -2.54
N PHE A 58 22.42 -1.39 -3.82
CA PHE A 58 23.62 -1.15 -4.62
C PHE A 58 23.45 0.05 -5.56
N PRO A 59 24.51 0.84 -5.81
CA PRO A 59 24.44 2.02 -6.67
C PRO A 59 24.01 1.68 -8.11
N PHE A 60 23.29 2.61 -8.74
CA PHE A 60 22.92 2.48 -10.16
C PHE A 60 24.16 2.34 -11.05
N GLY A 61 24.18 1.32 -11.89
CA GLY A 61 25.31 1.05 -12.80
C GLY A 61 26.43 0.21 -12.21
N SER A 62 26.30 -0.27 -10.97
CA SER A 62 27.25 -1.19 -10.35
C SER A 62 27.48 -2.43 -11.21
N GLY A 63 28.75 -2.86 -11.29
CA GLY A 63 29.15 -4.11 -11.93
C GLY A 63 28.66 -5.35 -11.16
N GLU A 64 28.66 -6.51 -11.82
CA GLU A 64 28.11 -7.77 -11.23
C GLU A 64 28.77 -8.13 -9.89
N THR A 65 30.11 -8.02 -9.80
CA THR A 65 30.85 -8.34 -8.57
C THR A 65 30.45 -7.42 -7.40
N GLU A 66 30.31 -6.13 -7.67
CA GLU A 66 29.92 -5.14 -6.66
C GLU A 66 28.48 -5.35 -6.21
N ARG A 67 27.54 -5.54 -7.16
CA ARG A 67 26.14 -5.88 -6.86
C ARG A 67 26.04 -7.11 -5.96
N ARG A 68 26.78 -8.18 -6.32
CA ARG A 68 26.77 -9.43 -5.55
C ARG A 68 27.25 -9.20 -4.12
N ALA A 69 28.32 -8.43 -3.93
CA ALA A 69 28.85 -8.14 -2.60
C ALA A 69 27.81 -7.42 -1.71
N HIS A 70 27.09 -6.44 -2.24
CA HIS A 70 26.05 -5.73 -1.50
C HIS A 70 24.84 -6.63 -1.19
N ILE A 71 24.37 -7.41 -2.17
CA ILE A 71 23.26 -8.36 -1.98
C ILE A 71 23.62 -9.40 -0.90
N ASP A 72 24.82 -9.97 -0.96
CA ASP A 72 25.26 -10.98 0.02
C ASP A 72 25.39 -10.39 1.43
N ALA A 73 25.78 -9.12 1.57
CA ALA A 73 25.82 -8.42 2.85
C ALA A 73 24.41 -8.26 3.46
N VAL A 74 23.40 -7.86 2.66
CA VAL A 74 22.01 -7.76 3.11
C VAL A 74 21.43 -9.13 3.42
N LYS A 75 21.66 -10.14 2.57
CA LYS A 75 21.25 -11.54 2.84
C LYS A 75 21.82 -12.07 4.15
N LYS A 76 23.09 -11.78 4.39
CA LYS A 76 23.75 -12.16 5.65
C LYS A 76 23.11 -11.46 6.85
N ALA A 77 22.85 -10.15 6.76
CA ALA A 77 22.19 -9.40 7.84
C ALA A 77 20.79 -9.98 8.13
N ALA A 78 20.00 -10.27 7.10
CA ALA A 78 18.70 -10.92 7.24
C ALA A 78 18.79 -12.29 7.90
N ALA A 79 19.74 -13.13 7.47
CA ALA A 79 19.95 -14.46 8.05
C ALA A 79 20.42 -14.39 9.53
N ASP A 80 21.33 -13.46 9.87
CA ASP A 80 21.84 -13.29 11.23
C ASP A 80 20.76 -12.81 12.20
N THR A 81 19.75 -12.06 11.73
CA THR A 81 18.70 -11.44 12.54
C THR A 81 17.34 -12.14 12.47
N GLY A 82 17.15 -13.03 11.51
CA GLY A 82 15.85 -13.63 11.22
C GLY A 82 14.85 -12.71 10.51
N MET A 83 15.30 -11.55 10.04
CA MET A 83 14.47 -10.62 9.25
C MET A 83 14.07 -11.23 7.90
N VAL A 84 12.85 -10.97 7.47
CA VAL A 84 12.31 -11.46 6.19
C VAL A 84 12.34 -10.35 5.15
N CYS A 85 12.96 -10.61 3.99
CA CYS A 85 12.76 -9.77 2.82
C CYS A 85 11.39 -10.14 2.21
N GLU A 86 10.36 -9.34 2.46
CA GLU A 86 9.00 -9.73 2.09
C GLU A 86 8.55 -9.15 0.75
N MET A 87 9.18 -8.05 0.32
CA MET A 87 8.89 -7.38 -0.94
C MET A 87 10.17 -6.79 -1.53
N VAL A 88 10.25 -6.79 -2.85
CA VAL A 88 11.27 -6.07 -3.63
C VAL A 88 10.58 -5.20 -4.66
N THR A 89 11.16 -4.05 -4.95
CA THR A 89 10.71 -3.15 -6.02
C THR A 89 11.89 -2.67 -6.86
N THR A 90 11.63 -1.98 -7.96
CA THR A 90 12.66 -1.50 -8.88
C THR A 90 12.64 0.02 -8.98
N ASN A 91 13.77 0.65 -8.74
CA ASN A 91 13.91 2.08 -8.99
C ASN A 91 13.96 2.37 -10.50
N THR A 92 12.83 2.76 -11.06
CA THR A 92 12.67 3.21 -12.46
C THR A 92 12.35 4.70 -12.57
N PHE A 93 12.77 5.50 -11.58
CA PHE A 93 12.36 6.90 -11.48
C PHE A 93 13.49 7.88 -11.13
N THR A 94 14.48 7.49 -10.33
CA THR A 94 15.54 8.41 -9.86
C THR A 94 16.54 8.76 -10.96
N HIS A 95 17.00 7.77 -11.74
CA HIS A 95 18.01 8.02 -12.75
C HIS A 95 17.45 8.80 -13.95
N PRO A 96 18.17 9.81 -14.49
CA PRO A 96 17.68 10.65 -15.59
C PRO A 96 17.26 9.91 -16.87
N VAL A 97 17.69 8.66 -17.07
CA VAL A 97 17.23 7.84 -18.21
C VAL A 97 15.72 7.62 -18.17
N PHE A 98 15.11 7.61 -16.98
CA PHE A 98 13.67 7.41 -16.76
C PHE A 98 12.86 8.70 -16.63
N LYS A 99 13.44 9.85 -16.93
CA LYS A 99 12.74 11.16 -16.76
C LYS A 99 11.41 11.25 -17.49
N ASP A 100 11.19 10.44 -18.53
CA ASP A 100 9.95 10.35 -19.31
C ASP A 100 9.19 9.03 -19.09
N GLY A 101 9.46 8.33 -18.00
CA GLY A 101 8.90 7.02 -17.68
C GLY A 101 9.83 5.87 -18.11
N ALA A 102 9.59 4.70 -17.57
CA ALA A 102 10.24 3.46 -17.96
C ALA A 102 9.38 2.69 -18.99
N PHE A 103 8.13 2.36 -18.64
CA PHE A 103 7.22 1.61 -19.51
C PHE A 103 6.47 2.49 -20.51
N THR A 104 6.23 3.76 -20.18
CA THR A 104 5.47 4.71 -21.01
C THR A 104 6.34 5.76 -21.70
N SER A 105 7.66 5.66 -21.61
CA SER A 105 8.59 6.57 -22.32
C SER A 105 8.29 6.61 -23.82
N ASN A 106 8.32 7.80 -24.41
CA ASN A 106 8.24 7.96 -25.86
C ASN A 106 9.39 7.26 -26.59
N ASN A 107 10.51 7.01 -25.91
CA ASN A 107 11.66 6.30 -26.47
C ASN A 107 11.56 4.78 -26.21
N ARG A 108 11.41 4.01 -27.32
CA ARG A 108 11.32 2.55 -27.26
C ARG A 108 12.53 1.89 -26.56
N GLU A 109 13.75 2.40 -26.77
CA GLU A 109 14.95 1.80 -26.19
C GLU A 109 14.99 2.01 -24.65
N VAL A 110 14.44 3.12 -24.15
CA VAL A 110 14.24 3.34 -22.71
C VAL A 110 13.25 2.33 -22.17
N ARG A 111 12.12 2.07 -22.86
CA ARG A 111 11.13 1.06 -22.43
C ARG A 111 11.75 -0.34 -22.34
N ARG A 112 12.54 -0.71 -23.35
CA ARG A 112 13.29 -2.01 -23.34
C ARG A 112 14.31 -2.11 -22.22
N TYR A 113 15.02 -1.01 -21.94
CA TYR A 113 15.97 -0.94 -20.84
C TYR A 113 15.25 -1.05 -19.48
N GLY A 114 14.17 -0.30 -19.27
CA GLY A 114 13.35 -0.36 -18.05
C GLY A 114 12.77 -1.76 -17.81
N LEU A 115 12.18 -2.37 -18.82
CA LEU A 115 11.69 -3.75 -18.71
C LEU A 115 12.80 -4.74 -18.34
N ARG A 116 13.99 -4.65 -18.97
CA ARG A 116 15.10 -5.52 -18.60
C ARG A 116 15.53 -5.33 -17.15
N LYS A 117 15.60 -4.08 -16.67
CA LYS A 117 15.96 -3.77 -15.29
C LYS A 117 14.95 -4.40 -14.32
N VAL A 118 13.64 -4.25 -14.61
CA VAL A 118 12.56 -4.84 -13.80
C VAL A 118 12.66 -6.37 -13.79
N LEU A 119 12.82 -7.02 -14.93
CA LEU A 119 12.97 -8.48 -15.00
C LEU A 119 14.20 -8.99 -14.22
N THR A 120 15.32 -8.23 -14.25
CA THR A 120 16.50 -8.57 -13.44
C THR A 120 16.19 -8.48 -11.94
N ASN A 121 15.36 -7.53 -11.51
CA ASN A 121 14.98 -7.39 -10.10
C ASN A 121 13.88 -8.37 -9.68
N VAL A 122 13.07 -8.88 -10.61
CA VAL A 122 12.20 -10.04 -10.36
C VAL A 122 13.04 -11.29 -10.01
N GLU A 123 14.15 -11.53 -10.73
CA GLU A 123 15.10 -12.60 -10.36
C GLU A 123 15.70 -12.37 -8.96
N LEU A 124 16.04 -11.14 -8.63
CA LEU A 124 16.55 -10.78 -7.30
C LEU A 124 15.47 -10.99 -6.21
N ALA A 125 14.23 -10.60 -6.48
CA ALA A 125 13.11 -10.83 -5.55
C ALA A 125 12.92 -12.32 -5.25
N ALA A 126 12.94 -13.16 -6.27
CA ALA A 126 12.88 -14.61 -6.11
C ALA A 126 14.10 -15.16 -5.33
N GLU A 127 15.31 -14.66 -5.60
CA GLU A 127 16.53 -15.02 -4.85
C GLU A 127 16.47 -14.62 -3.37
N MET A 128 15.85 -13.47 -3.07
CA MET A 128 15.66 -12.97 -1.71
C MET A 128 14.53 -13.67 -0.95
N GLY A 129 13.72 -14.48 -1.64
CA GLY A 129 12.56 -15.15 -1.07
C GLY A 129 11.37 -14.23 -0.82
N ALA A 130 11.31 -13.08 -1.51
CA ALA A 130 10.17 -12.18 -1.43
C ALA A 130 8.90 -12.83 -2.00
N SER A 131 7.75 -12.52 -1.43
CA SER A 131 6.44 -12.97 -1.91
C SER A 131 5.74 -11.94 -2.78
N THR A 132 6.18 -10.69 -2.74
CA THR A 132 5.56 -9.57 -3.45
C THR A 132 6.62 -8.77 -4.22
N PHE A 133 6.28 -8.39 -5.43
CA PHE A 133 7.06 -7.47 -6.25
C PHE A 133 6.22 -6.22 -6.51
N VAL A 134 6.61 -5.09 -5.90
CA VAL A 134 5.88 -3.83 -6.08
C VAL A 134 6.35 -3.14 -7.35
N MET A 135 5.41 -2.56 -8.08
CA MET A 135 5.67 -1.69 -9.23
C MET A 135 5.04 -0.32 -8.97
N TRP A 136 5.89 0.65 -8.58
CA TRP A 136 5.52 2.05 -8.48
C TRP A 136 5.84 2.79 -9.77
N GLY A 137 4.84 3.42 -10.34
CA GLY A 137 4.94 4.12 -11.60
C GLY A 137 5.20 5.62 -11.48
N GLY A 138 6.06 6.07 -10.58
CA GLY A 138 6.23 7.49 -10.28
C GLY A 138 6.65 8.39 -11.46
N ARG A 139 7.23 7.83 -12.54
CA ARG A 139 7.51 8.56 -13.79
C ARG A 139 6.57 8.21 -14.94
N GLU A 140 5.65 7.28 -14.73
CA GLU A 140 4.67 6.87 -15.73
C GLU A 140 3.50 7.87 -15.76
N GLY A 141 3.67 8.95 -16.50
CA GLY A 141 2.74 10.07 -16.52
C GLY A 141 3.21 11.20 -17.43
N THR A 142 2.60 12.37 -17.26
CA THR A 142 2.89 13.58 -18.05
C THR A 142 2.79 14.86 -17.22
N GLU A 143 3.39 15.95 -17.72
CA GLU A 143 3.12 17.34 -17.30
C GLU A 143 2.22 18.06 -18.31
N TYR A 144 2.09 17.54 -19.53
CA TYR A 144 1.32 18.16 -20.61
C TYR A 144 0.57 17.09 -21.40
N ASP A 145 -0.72 17.23 -21.60
CA ASP A 145 -1.60 16.24 -22.26
C ASP A 145 -1.14 15.83 -23.66
N ASN A 146 -0.49 16.74 -24.38
CA ASN A 146 0.00 16.50 -25.73
C ASN A 146 1.45 16.00 -25.79
N SER A 147 2.07 15.67 -24.66
CA SER A 147 3.45 15.18 -24.61
C SER A 147 3.58 13.69 -24.94
N LYS A 148 2.46 12.97 -24.92
CA LYS A 148 2.36 11.53 -25.25
C LYS A 148 1.07 11.23 -26.03
N ASP A 149 1.10 10.18 -26.80
CA ASP A 149 -0.15 9.49 -27.19
C ASP A 149 -0.66 8.71 -25.95
N LEU A 150 -1.67 9.27 -25.29
CA LEU A 150 -2.18 8.73 -24.02
C LEU A 150 -2.74 7.30 -24.18
N ASN A 151 -3.38 7.01 -25.32
CA ASN A 151 -3.86 5.65 -25.58
C ASN A 151 -2.70 4.66 -25.73
N ALA A 152 -1.67 5.02 -26.50
CA ALA A 152 -0.47 4.21 -26.63
C ALA A 152 0.30 4.08 -25.30
N ALA A 153 0.34 5.12 -24.47
CA ALA A 153 0.98 5.09 -23.16
C ALA A 153 0.32 4.05 -22.25
N HIS A 154 -1.01 4.07 -22.12
CA HIS A 154 -1.75 3.05 -21.37
C HIS A 154 -1.52 1.64 -21.92
N ALA A 155 -1.54 1.45 -23.25
CA ALA A 155 -1.26 0.16 -23.87
C ALA A 155 0.17 -0.33 -23.58
N ARG A 156 1.17 0.56 -23.58
CA ARG A 156 2.57 0.19 -23.23
C ARG A 156 2.74 -0.09 -21.75
N TYR A 157 2.00 0.60 -20.89
CA TYR A 157 2.03 0.33 -19.45
C TYR A 157 1.45 -1.06 -19.14
N ALA A 158 0.26 -1.35 -19.66
CA ALA A 158 -0.35 -2.67 -19.56
C ALA A 158 0.55 -3.79 -20.12
N GLU A 159 1.12 -3.61 -21.33
CA GLU A 159 2.08 -4.54 -21.93
C GLU A 159 3.29 -4.81 -21.02
N GLY A 160 3.84 -3.76 -20.42
CA GLY A 160 4.99 -3.88 -19.52
C GLY A 160 4.68 -4.72 -18.30
N ILE A 161 3.58 -4.42 -17.60
CA ILE A 161 3.13 -5.14 -16.40
C ILE A 161 2.80 -6.60 -16.76
N ASP A 162 2.04 -6.81 -17.82
CA ASP A 162 1.64 -8.16 -18.25
C ASP A 162 2.84 -9.01 -18.68
N THR A 163 3.86 -8.40 -19.31
CA THR A 163 5.11 -9.08 -19.64
C THR A 163 5.87 -9.53 -18.39
N VAL A 164 5.88 -8.71 -17.32
CA VAL A 164 6.50 -9.08 -16.05
C VAL A 164 5.71 -10.22 -15.39
N ALA A 165 4.39 -10.15 -15.38
CA ALA A 165 3.53 -11.20 -14.85
C ALA A 165 3.70 -12.53 -15.59
N ALA A 166 3.70 -12.49 -16.93
CA ALA A 166 3.96 -13.67 -17.76
C ALA A 166 5.35 -14.29 -17.48
N TYR A 167 6.36 -13.45 -17.25
CA TYR A 167 7.70 -13.91 -16.91
C TYR A 167 7.75 -14.63 -15.56
N ILE A 168 7.14 -14.07 -14.52
CA ILE A 168 7.01 -14.68 -13.18
C ILE A 168 6.37 -16.06 -13.30
N LYS A 169 5.24 -16.17 -14.01
CA LYS A 169 4.55 -17.44 -14.25
C LYS A 169 5.42 -18.45 -15.02
N ALA A 170 6.09 -18.00 -16.08
CA ALA A 170 6.95 -18.87 -16.89
C ALA A 170 8.14 -19.44 -16.11
N LYS A 171 8.65 -18.67 -15.13
CA LYS A 171 9.71 -19.11 -14.22
C LYS A 171 9.20 -19.98 -13.06
N GLY A 172 7.92 -20.00 -12.81
CA GLY A 172 7.33 -20.71 -11.68
C GLY A 172 7.70 -20.10 -10.31
N TYR A 173 7.95 -18.78 -10.27
CA TYR A 173 8.25 -18.10 -9.02
C TYR A 173 6.98 -17.93 -8.18
N ASP A 174 7.08 -18.16 -6.88
CA ASP A 174 6.04 -17.86 -5.89
C ASP A 174 6.09 -16.36 -5.55
N LEU A 175 5.73 -15.56 -6.54
CA LEU A 175 5.82 -14.10 -6.51
C LEU A 175 4.59 -13.51 -7.18
N ARG A 176 3.98 -12.51 -6.56
CA ARG A 176 2.87 -11.74 -7.14
C ARG A 176 3.26 -10.28 -7.30
N ILE A 177 2.63 -9.60 -8.24
CA ILE A 177 2.86 -8.18 -8.50
C ILE A 177 1.84 -7.35 -7.71
N ALA A 178 2.29 -6.26 -7.09
CA ALA A 178 1.41 -5.27 -6.49
C ALA A 178 1.68 -3.89 -7.10
N LEU A 179 0.65 -3.29 -7.72
CA LEU A 179 0.74 -1.95 -8.29
C LEU A 179 0.49 -0.90 -7.21
N GLU A 180 1.30 0.14 -7.21
CA GLU A 180 1.18 1.23 -6.27
C GLU A 180 0.68 2.49 -6.98
N PRO A 181 -0.60 2.86 -6.79
CA PRO A 181 -1.16 4.07 -7.37
C PRO A 181 -0.72 5.32 -6.64
N LYS A 182 -0.50 6.41 -7.41
CA LYS A 182 -0.21 7.75 -6.90
C LYS A 182 -0.77 8.80 -7.86
N PRO A 183 -1.46 9.85 -7.38
CA PRO A 183 -2.12 10.79 -8.29
C PRO A 183 -1.14 11.67 -9.07
N ASN A 184 -0.11 12.14 -8.42
CA ASN A 184 0.89 13.06 -8.95
C ASN A 184 2.19 12.95 -8.14
N GLU A 185 3.22 13.74 -8.52
CA GLU A 185 4.52 13.77 -7.85
C GLU A 185 5.27 12.41 -7.95
N PRO A 186 6.40 12.41 -8.69
CA PRO A 186 7.11 13.57 -9.23
C PRO A 186 6.65 14.05 -10.61
N ARG A 187 5.68 13.41 -11.26
CA ARG A 187 5.02 13.92 -12.49
C ARG A 187 3.81 14.78 -12.11
N GLY A 188 3.39 15.66 -13.01
CA GLY A 188 2.16 16.43 -12.85
C GLY A 188 0.93 15.56 -12.71
N ASP A 189 0.80 14.56 -13.61
CA ASP A 189 -0.25 13.55 -13.61
C ASP A 189 0.37 12.16 -13.84
N ILE A 190 0.05 11.21 -12.97
CA ILE A 190 0.49 9.80 -13.06
C ILE A 190 -0.65 8.94 -13.59
N PHE A 191 -0.35 7.96 -14.44
CA PHE A 191 -1.35 7.16 -15.16
C PHE A 191 -2.21 6.24 -14.28
N LEU A 192 -1.73 5.87 -13.10
CA LEU A 192 -2.53 5.12 -12.11
C LEU A 192 -2.73 5.98 -10.86
N PRO A 193 -3.61 6.99 -10.91
CA PRO A 193 -3.69 7.98 -9.84
C PRO A 193 -4.38 7.47 -8.57
N THR A 194 -5.19 6.40 -8.62
CA THR A 194 -5.94 5.86 -7.49
C THR A 194 -6.11 4.35 -7.59
N ILE A 195 -6.51 3.73 -6.50
CA ILE A 195 -6.87 2.30 -6.42
C ILE A 195 -7.82 1.89 -7.55
N GLY A 196 -8.87 2.67 -7.81
CA GLY A 196 -9.86 2.35 -8.85
C GLY A 196 -9.27 2.33 -10.27
N HIS A 197 -8.35 3.25 -10.59
CA HIS A 197 -7.66 3.25 -11.89
C HIS A 197 -6.74 2.03 -12.03
N ALA A 198 -6.03 1.67 -10.96
CA ALA A 198 -5.18 0.49 -10.98
C ALA A 198 -5.99 -0.81 -11.13
N ILE A 199 -7.15 -0.93 -10.48
CA ILE A 199 -8.08 -2.06 -10.68
C ILE A 199 -8.53 -2.17 -12.14
N ALA A 200 -8.95 -1.05 -12.75
CA ALA A 200 -9.38 -1.04 -14.14
C ALA A 200 -8.25 -1.49 -15.11
N LEU A 201 -7.00 -1.12 -14.82
CA LEU A 201 -5.86 -1.63 -15.58
C LEU A 201 -5.66 -3.13 -15.36
N ILE A 202 -5.66 -3.59 -14.11
CA ILE A 202 -5.47 -5.00 -13.74
C ILE A 202 -6.50 -5.89 -14.45
N ASP A 203 -7.76 -5.46 -14.50
CA ASP A 203 -8.84 -6.20 -15.16
C ASP A 203 -8.65 -6.30 -16.68
N SER A 204 -7.82 -5.46 -17.28
CA SER A 204 -7.48 -5.50 -18.71
C SER A 204 -6.29 -6.38 -19.05
N LEU A 205 -5.57 -6.92 -18.06
CA LEU A 205 -4.36 -7.73 -18.26
C LEU A 205 -4.69 -9.20 -18.54
N ASP A 206 -3.91 -9.83 -19.41
CA ASP A 206 -4.02 -11.27 -19.67
C ASP A 206 -3.57 -12.12 -18.46
N ASN A 207 -2.63 -11.61 -17.67
CA ASN A 207 -2.08 -12.24 -16.46
C ASN A 207 -2.48 -11.51 -15.17
N GLY A 208 -3.61 -10.83 -15.16
CA GLY A 208 -4.11 -10.05 -14.04
C GLY A 208 -4.42 -10.86 -12.76
N ASP A 209 -4.46 -12.18 -12.85
CA ASP A 209 -4.68 -13.08 -11.70
C ASP A 209 -3.57 -12.98 -10.64
N ILE A 210 -2.32 -12.76 -11.04
CA ILE A 210 -1.18 -12.55 -10.12
C ILE A 210 -0.82 -11.07 -9.92
N VAL A 211 -1.66 -10.15 -10.41
CA VAL A 211 -1.48 -8.71 -10.25
C VAL A 211 -2.56 -8.16 -9.31
N GLY A 212 -2.13 -7.42 -8.31
CA GLY A 212 -2.98 -6.75 -7.32
C GLY A 212 -2.44 -5.37 -6.98
N LEU A 213 -2.70 -4.92 -5.77
CA LEU A 213 -2.47 -3.55 -5.32
C LEU A 213 -1.53 -3.49 -4.11
N ASN A 214 -0.77 -2.41 -4.08
CA ASN A 214 -0.03 -1.88 -2.95
C ASN A 214 -0.47 -0.43 -2.71
N PRO A 215 -1.68 -0.19 -2.15
CA PRO A 215 -2.13 1.16 -1.91
C PRO A 215 -1.41 1.79 -0.73
N GLU A 216 -1.11 3.10 -0.88
CA GLU A 216 -0.48 3.90 0.17
C GLU A 216 -1.46 4.91 0.75
N THR A 217 -1.36 5.11 2.08
CA THR A 217 -2.22 6.04 2.83
C THR A 217 -2.13 7.46 2.26
N GLY A 218 -0.91 7.96 2.09
CA GLY A 218 -0.65 9.33 1.60
C GLY A 218 -1.19 9.54 0.20
N HIS A 219 -0.99 8.58 -0.70
CA HIS A 219 -1.37 8.70 -2.10
C HIS A 219 -2.88 8.85 -2.32
N GLU A 220 -3.72 8.05 -1.64
CA GLU A 220 -5.18 8.21 -1.72
C GLU A 220 -5.64 9.53 -1.10
N GLN A 221 -5.02 9.94 0.02
CA GLN A 221 -5.34 11.24 0.66
C GLN A 221 -4.86 12.44 -0.17
N MET A 222 -3.76 12.34 -0.93
CA MET A 222 -3.34 13.36 -1.91
C MET A 222 -4.41 13.58 -2.97
N ALA A 223 -5.09 12.52 -3.41
CA ALA A 223 -6.22 12.60 -4.33
C ALA A 223 -7.53 13.09 -3.67
N GLY A 224 -7.52 13.38 -2.37
CA GLY A 224 -8.73 13.76 -1.61
C GLY A 224 -9.69 12.61 -1.34
N LEU A 225 -9.21 11.37 -1.41
CA LEU A 225 -10.01 10.17 -1.22
C LEU A 225 -9.85 9.58 0.20
N ASN A 226 -10.79 8.71 0.56
CA ASN A 226 -10.75 7.98 1.82
C ASN A 226 -9.99 6.66 1.64
N TYR A 227 -8.82 6.55 2.27
CA TYR A 227 -7.95 5.38 2.17
C TYR A 227 -8.64 4.09 2.62
N THR A 228 -9.38 4.12 3.74
CA THR A 228 -10.08 2.94 4.27
C THR A 228 -11.12 2.41 3.26
N HIS A 229 -11.83 3.30 2.55
CA HIS A 229 -12.77 2.89 1.48
C HIS A 229 -12.04 2.24 0.30
N GLY A 230 -10.88 2.78 -0.08
CA GLY A 230 -10.03 2.19 -1.12
C GLY A 230 -9.54 0.80 -0.75
N LEU A 231 -9.05 0.62 0.48
CA LEU A 231 -8.66 -0.70 1.02
C LEU A 231 -9.83 -1.69 1.04
N ALA A 232 -11.00 -1.23 1.47
CA ALA A 232 -12.21 -2.07 1.49
C ALA A 232 -12.57 -2.58 0.09
N LEU A 233 -12.48 -1.72 -0.94
CA LEU A 233 -12.69 -2.13 -2.33
C LEU A 233 -11.64 -3.15 -2.78
N ALA A 234 -10.35 -2.90 -2.50
CA ALA A 234 -9.26 -3.81 -2.86
C ALA A 234 -9.40 -5.18 -2.18
N LEU A 235 -9.82 -5.21 -0.90
CA LEU A 235 -10.12 -6.44 -0.17
C LEU A 235 -11.32 -7.18 -0.77
N HIS A 236 -12.42 -6.47 -1.05
CA HIS A 236 -13.64 -7.04 -1.65
C HIS A 236 -13.34 -7.76 -2.98
N LEU A 237 -12.46 -7.18 -3.79
CA LEU A 237 -12.04 -7.74 -5.08
C LEU A 237 -10.92 -8.79 -4.98
N GLY A 238 -10.41 -9.07 -3.78
CA GLY A 238 -9.28 -9.99 -3.57
C GLY A 238 -7.97 -9.49 -4.20
N LYS A 239 -7.82 -8.17 -4.35
CA LYS A 239 -6.67 -7.53 -5.00
C LYS A 239 -5.73 -6.79 -4.04
N LEU A 240 -5.98 -6.79 -2.75
CA LEU A 240 -5.06 -6.20 -1.76
C LEU A 240 -3.91 -7.16 -1.47
N PHE A 241 -2.78 -6.98 -2.14
CA PHE A 241 -1.62 -7.87 -2.03
C PHE A 241 -0.57 -7.36 -1.05
N HIS A 242 -0.43 -6.05 -0.95
CA HIS A 242 0.49 -5.37 -0.06
C HIS A 242 -0.14 -4.04 0.39
N ILE A 243 0.44 -3.34 1.35
CA ILE A 243 0.00 -2.00 1.79
C ILE A 243 1.19 -1.16 2.20
N ASP A 244 1.11 0.15 1.95
CA ASP A 244 2.04 1.14 2.46
C ASP A 244 1.32 2.09 3.43
N LEU A 245 1.85 2.13 4.65
CA LEU A 245 1.29 2.89 5.76
C LEU A 245 2.19 4.08 6.10
N ASN A 246 1.59 5.26 6.11
CA ASN A 246 2.22 6.50 6.56
C ASN A 246 1.15 7.49 7.08
N GLY A 247 1.54 8.73 7.32
CA GLY A 247 0.66 9.81 7.73
C GLY A 247 0.63 10.94 6.69
N GLN A 248 -0.56 11.51 6.48
CA GLN A 248 -0.81 12.58 5.52
C GLN A 248 -1.85 13.56 6.07
N HIS A 249 -1.75 14.84 5.73
CA HIS A 249 -2.72 15.88 6.10
C HIS A 249 -3.59 16.30 4.91
N GLY A 250 -4.34 15.37 4.31
CA GLY A 250 -5.22 15.65 3.18
C GLY A 250 -4.49 16.02 1.88
N PRO A 251 -5.20 16.63 0.90
CA PRO A 251 -4.64 16.92 -0.41
C PRO A 251 -3.50 17.96 -0.37
N ARG A 252 -2.28 17.53 -0.58
CA ARG A 252 -1.07 18.33 -0.74
C ARG A 252 0.06 17.44 -1.29
N TYR A 253 1.33 17.91 -1.22
CA TYR A 253 2.47 17.06 -1.55
C TYR A 253 2.55 15.83 -0.63
N ASP A 254 3.25 14.82 -1.06
CA ASP A 254 3.46 13.59 -0.31
C ASP A 254 4.32 13.83 0.94
N GLN A 255 3.69 13.72 2.12
CA GLN A 255 4.36 14.07 3.37
C GLN A 255 5.11 12.90 4.00
N ASP A 256 4.65 11.69 3.78
CA ASP A 256 5.24 10.46 4.35
C ASP A 256 5.50 10.57 5.86
N LEU A 257 4.55 11.14 6.62
CA LEU A 257 4.70 11.25 8.07
C LEU A 257 4.66 9.87 8.72
N VAL A 258 5.10 9.79 9.96
CA VAL A 258 4.88 8.61 10.82
C VAL A 258 3.38 8.26 10.82
N PHE A 259 3.06 6.98 10.70
CA PHE A 259 1.68 6.49 10.64
C PHE A 259 0.82 7.03 11.79
N GLY A 260 -0.35 7.54 11.45
CA GLY A 260 -1.29 8.15 12.40
C GLY A 260 -0.95 9.59 12.83
N HIS A 261 0.22 10.15 12.46
CA HIS A 261 0.57 11.52 12.82
C HIS A 261 -0.07 12.59 11.92
N GLY A 262 -0.69 12.19 10.83
CA GLY A 262 -1.45 13.09 9.95
C GLY A 262 -2.93 13.14 10.35
N ASP A 263 -3.67 12.09 10.03
CA ASP A 263 -5.09 11.92 10.33
C ASP A 263 -5.28 10.69 11.23
N LEU A 264 -5.33 10.93 12.54
CA LEU A 264 -5.41 9.86 13.53
C LEU A 264 -6.72 9.08 13.46
N LEU A 265 -7.84 9.75 13.15
CA LEU A 265 -9.14 9.08 13.06
C LEU A 265 -9.24 8.18 11.84
N SER A 266 -8.74 8.63 10.70
CA SER A 266 -8.61 7.80 9.49
C SER A 266 -7.69 6.60 9.74
N ALA A 267 -6.56 6.81 10.41
CA ALA A 267 -5.64 5.74 10.79
C ALA A 267 -6.32 4.70 11.71
N PHE A 268 -7.15 5.14 12.67
CA PHE A 268 -7.91 4.25 13.53
C PHE A 268 -8.85 3.34 12.73
N PHE A 269 -9.64 3.88 11.80
CA PHE A 269 -10.54 3.07 10.98
C PHE A 269 -9.80 2.18 9.97
N THR A 270 -8.65 2.62 9.48
CA THR A 270 -7.75 1.79 8.67
C THR A 270 -7.30 0.56 9.46
N VAL A 271 -6.80 0.77 10.69
CA VAL A 271 -6.38 -0.32 11.57
C VAL A 271 -7.55 -1.22 11.96
N ASP A 272 -8.73 -0.65 12.25
CA ASP A 272 -9.93 -1.43 12.53
C ASP A 272 -10.28 -2.37 11.37
N LEU A 273 -10.25 -1.88 10.13
CA LEU A 273 -10.48 -2.71 8.95
C LEU A 273 -9.43 -3.82 8.79
N LEU A 274 -8.14 -3.48 8.97
CA LEU A 274 -7.04 -4.43 8.78
C LEU A 274 -7.01 -5.54 9.84
N GLU A 275 -7.33 -5.21 11.10
CA GLU A 275 -7.24 -6.16 12.22
C GLU A 275 -8.57 -6.90 12.48
N ASN A 276 -9.71 -6.21 12.36
CA ASN A 276 -11.01 -6.78 12.68
C ASN A 276 -11.82 -7.19 11.43
N GLY A 277 -11.47 -6.67 10.25
CA GLY A 277 -12.21 -6.93 9.02
C GLY A 277 -13.57 -6.22 8.98
N PHE A 278 -14.45 -6.69 8.10
CA PHE A 278 -15.79 -6.14 7.93
C PHE A 278 -16.74 -6.61 9.02
N PRO A 279 -17.73 -5.77 9.46
CA PRO A 279 -18.70 -6.15 10.47
C PRO A 279 -19.52 -7.41 10.09
N ASN A 280 -19.84 -7.59 8.81
CA ASN A 280 -20.59 -8.73 8.28
C ASN A 280 -19.67 -9.91 7.86
N GLY A 281 -18.39 -9.88 8.24
CA GLY A 281 -17.40 -10.85 7.75
C GLY A 281 -16.96 -10.56 6.32
N GLY A 282 -16.12 -11.43 5.78
CA GLY A 282 -15.57 -11.26 4.44
C GLY A 282 -14.05 -11.40 4.39
N PRO A 283 -13.41 -10.98 3.30
CA PRO A 283 -11.96 -11.10 3.16
C PRO A 283 -11.22 -10.22 4.16
N ARG A 284 -10.03 -10.68 4.58
CA ARG A 284 -9.16 -9.97 5.52
C ARG A 284 -7.77 -9.82 4.91
N TYR A 285 -7.05 -8.79 5.36
CA TYR A 285 -5.66 -8.64 4.99
C TYR A 285 -4.75 -9.43 5.96
N GLU A 286 -4.00 -10.36 5.42
CA GLU A 286 -3.10 -11.23 6.20
C GLU A 286 -1.61 -10.88 5.99
N GLY A 287 -1.33 -9.87 5.17
CA GLY A 287 0.03 -9.43 4.84
C GLY A 287 0.70 -8.61 5.95
N PRO A 288 1.98 -8.26 5.77
CA PRO A 288 2.70 -7.39 6.69
C PRO A 288 2.10 -5.98 6.77
N ARG A 289 2.33 -5.30 7.88
CA ARG A 289 2.06 -3.86 8.07
C ARG A 289 3.34 -3.13 7.68
N HIS A 290 3.44 -2.82 6.40
CA HIS A 290 4.61 -2.16 5.84
C HIS A 290 4.48 -0.64 5.98
N PHE A 291 5.58 0.02 6.33
CA PHE A 291 5.66 1.46 6.49
C PHE A 291 6.52 2.08 5.39
N ASP A 292 5.89 2.92 4.58
CA ASP A 292 6.55 3.85 3.65
C ASP A 292 6.41 5.28 4.18
N TYR A 293 7.40 5.72 4.93
CA TYR A 293 7.42 7.02 5.59
C TYR A 293 8.80 7.65 5.49
N LYS A 294 8.90 8.93 5.79
CA LYS A 294 10.17 9.66 5.81
C LYS A 294 10.44 10.27 7.18
N PRO A 295 11.54 9.90 7.87
CA PRO A 295 11.98 10.63 9.06
C PRO A 295 12.21 12.11 8.70
N SER A 296 11.63 13.05 9.44
CA SER A 296 11.73 14.48 9.16
C SER A 296 13.18 14.94 8.92
N ARG A 297 13.39 15.97 8.07
CA ARG A 297 14.72 16.58 7.84
C ARG A 297 15.36 17.16 9.09
N THR A 298 14.55 17.43 10.12
CA THR A 298 15.01 17.90 11.44
C THR A 298 15.63 16.81 12.30
N GLU A 299 15.32 15.56 11.98
CA GLU A 299 15.82 14.41 12.71
C GLU A 299 17.24 14.03 12.26
N PHE A 300 18.10 13.66 13.22
CA PHE A 300 19.39 13.03 12.95
C PHE A 300 19.29 11.51 13.21
N LEU A 301 20.42 10.82 13.32
CA LEU A 301 20.45 9.34 13.30
C LEU A 301 19.56 8.69 14.37
N ASP A 302 19.57 9.20 15.61
CA ASP A 302 18.71 8.66 16.68
C ASP A 302 17.22 8.89 16.36
N GLY A 303 16.88 10.05 15.78
CA GLY A 303 15.52 10.39 15.40
C GLY A 303 14.99 9.53 14.23
N VAL A 304 15.86 9.01 13.36
CA VAL A 304 15.46 8.04 12.33
C VAL A 304 14.89 6.78 12.96
N TRP A 305 15.58 6.24 13.97
CA TRP A 305 15.16 5.01 14.65
C TRP A 305 13.97 5.22 15.57
N GLU A 306 13.90 6.40 16.21
CA GLU A 306 12.72 6.79 16.98
C GLU A 306 11.49 6.91 16.10
N SER A 307 11.63 7.44 14.89
CA SER A 307 10.54 7.50 13.90
C SER A 307 10.09 6.10 13.45
N ALA A 308 11.02 5.17 13.22
CA ALA A 308 10.68 3.78 12.90
C ALA A 308 9.90 3.11 14.04
N LYS A 309 10.38 3.28 15.27
CA LYS A 309 9.71 2.77 16.48
C LYS A 309 8.31 3.37 16.63
N ALA A 310 8.15 4.67 16.42
CA ALA A 310 6.88 5.38 16.55
C ALA A 310 5.80 4.84 15.58
N ASN A 311 6.16 4.42 14.35
CA ASN A 311 5.22 3.78 13.44
C ASN A 311 4.62 2.50 14.04
N MET A 312 5.45 1.59 14.55
CA MET A 312 5.01 0.33 15.16
C MET A 312 4.20 0.57 16.44
N GLU A 313 4.65 1.50 17.30
CA GLU A 313 3.96 1.84 18.56
C GLU A 313 2.58 2.44 18.28
N THR A 314 2.47 3.39 17.33
CA THR A 314 1.19 4.01 16.98
C THR A 314 0.23 2.95 16.40
N TYR A 315 0.71 2.10 15.49
CA TYR A 315 -0.12 1.02 14.96
C TYR A 315 -0.60 0.08 16.06
N SER A 316 0.29 -0.37 16.95
CA SER A 316 -0.05 -1.27 18.06
C SER A 316 -1.07 -0.67 19.00
N MET A 317 -0.92 0.63 19.35
CA MET A 317 -1.90 1.36 20.18
C MET A 317 -3.28 1.41 19.51
N LEU A 318 -3.34 1.70 18.21
CA LEU A 318 -4.59 1.76 17.45
C LEU A 318 -5.22 0.37 17.31
N ALA A 319 -4.43 -0.69 17.11
CA ALA A 319 -4.92 -2.06 17.05
C ALA A 319 -5.59 -2.50 18.37
N ALA A 320 -4.98 -2.17 19.50
CA ALA A 320 -5.58 -2.45 20.81
C ALA A 320 -6.90 -1.69 21.03
N LYS A 321 -6.95 -0.42 20.61
CA LYS A 321 -8.17 0.40 20.69
C LYS A 321 -9.26 -0.08 19.72
N ALA A 322 -8.91 -0.49 18.52
CA ALA A 322 -9.84 -1.06 17.56
C ALA A 322 -10.43 -2.39 18.04
N ALA A 323 -9.62 -3.26 18.64
CA ALA A 323 -10.11 -4.49 19.27
C ALA A 323 -11.10 -4.20 20.42
N ALA A 324 -10.78 -3.23 21.29
CA ALA A 324 -11.68 -2.80 22.35
C ALA A 324 -13.00 -2.20 21.82
N TYR A 325 -12.93 -1.36 20.80
CA TYR A 325 -14.08 -0.80 20.11
C TYR A 325 -15.02 -1.89 19.57
N ARG A 326 -14.47 -2.88 18.86
CA ARG A 326 -15.27 -3.99 18.30
C ARG A 326 -15.84 -4.92 19.36
N ALA A 327 -15.21 -5.02 20.53
CA ALA A 327 -15.69 -5.84 21.65
C ALA A 327 -16.74 -5.13 22.54
N ASP A 328 -16.93 -3.83 22.40
CA ASP A 328 -17.83 -3.04 23.23
C ASP A 328 -19.30 -3.32 22.90
N ALA A 329 -20.08 -3.71 23.91
CA ALA A 329 -21.52 -4.01 23.75
C ALA A 329 -22.35 -2.78 23.29
N GLU A 330 -21.96 -1.56 23.71
CA GLU A 330 -22.64 -0.33 23.26
C GLU A 330 -22.38 -0.07 21.77
N VAL A 331 -21.17 -0.38 21.28
CA VAL A 331 -20.81 -0.31 19.85
C VAL A 331 -21.60 -1.35 19.05
N GLN A 332 -21.68 -2.60 19.54
CA GLN A 332 -22.45 -3.65 18.87
C GLN A 332 -23.94 -3.29 18.79
N ALA A 333 -24.53 -2.80 19.87
CA ALA A 333 -25.91 -2.31 19.87
C ALA A 333 -26.12 -1.12 18.91
N ALA A 334 -25.11 -0.25 18.75
CA ALA A 334 -25.17 0.85 17.81
C ALA A 334 -25.04 0.36 16.34
N PHE A 335 -24.28 -0.70 16.07
CA PHE A 335 -24.24 -1.35 14.76
C PHE A 335 -25.60 -1.96 14.38
N GLU A 336 -26.25 -2.66 15.32
CA GLU A 336 -27.60 -3.20 15.11
C GLU A 336 -28.61 -2.08 14.84
N HIS A 337 -28.60 -1.02 15.65
CA HIS A 337 -29.52 0.12 15.47
C HIS A 337 -29.32 0.82 14.11
N ALA A 338 -28.07 0.94 13.67
CA ALA A 338 -27.71 1.53 12.37
C ALA A 338 -28.06 0.62 11.17
N GLY A 339 -28.42 -0.64 11.41
CA GLY A 339 -28.71 -1.62 10.36
C GLY A 339 -27.48 -2.13 9.62
N ILE A 340 -26.27 -2.03 10.23
CA ILE A 340 -25.02 -2.44 9.57
C ILE A 340 -25.04 -3.94 9.24
N PHE A 341 -25.65 -4.76 10.10
CA PHE A 341 -25.76 -6.20 9.85
C PHE A 341 -26.80 -6.54 8.78
N GLU A 342 -27.87 -5.75 8.66
CA GLU A 342 -28.88 -5.90 7.60
C GLU A 342 -28.27 -5.71 6.20
N LEU A 343 -27.21 -4.87 6.07
CA LEU A 343 -26.49 -4.67 4.80
C LEU A 343 -25.81 -5.94 4.30
N GLY A 344 -25.58 -6.93 5.15
CA GLY A 344 -25.04 -8.23 4.78
C GLY A 344 -26.04 -9.14 4.06
N GLU A 345 -27.34 -8.80 4.09
CA GLU A 345 -28.40 -9.56 3.43
C GLU A 345 -28.51 -9.19 1.94
N SER A 346 -28.82 -10.18 1.11
CA SER A 346 -29.04 -9.95 -0.32
C SER A 346 -30.32 -9.13 -0.55
N THR A 347 -30.28 -8.20 -1.52
CA THR A 347 -31.46 -7.39 -1.88
C THR A 347 -32.60 -8.24 -2.46
N LEU A 348 -32.27 -9.24 -3.30
CA LEU A 348 -33.24 -10.21 -3.79
C LEU A 348 -33.14 -11.50 -2.97
N ALA A 349 -34.27 -12.13 -2.71
CA ALA A 349 -34.31 -13.43 -2.06
C ALA A 349 -33.61 -14.49 -2.93
N GLU A 350 -33.16 -15.57 -2.31
CA GLU A 350 -32.51 -16.66 -3.05
C GLU A 350 -33.46 -17.23 -4.12
N GLY A 351 -33.03 -17.20 -5.39
CA GLY A 351 -33.80 -17.66 -6.53
C GLY A 351 -34.87 -16.68 -7.03
N GLU A 352 -35.02 -15.52 -6.41
CA GLU A 352 -35.92 -14.48 -6.89
C GLU A 352 -35.39 -13.80 -8.14
N THR A 353 -36.23 -13.75 -9.20
CA THR A 353 -35.89 -13.01 -10.43
C THR A 353 -36.34 -11.56 -10.36
N PRO A 354 -35.68 -10.63 -11.11
CA PRO A 354 -36.12 -9.23 -11.19
C PRO A 354 -37.59 -9.09 -11.60
N GLU A 355 -38.10 -9.97 -12.49
CA GLU A 355 -39.47 -9.98 -12.94
C GLU A 355 -40.45 -10.40 -11.81
N ALA A 356 -40.07 -11.43 -11.01
CA ALA A 356 -40.85 -11.85 -9.88
C ALA A 356 -40.90 -10.77 -8.79
N PHE A 357 -39.77 -10.15 -8.49
CA PHE A 357 -39.65 -9.04 -7.56
C PHE A 357 -40.52 -7.85 -8.01
N LEU A 358 -40.46 -7.46 -9.28
CA LEU A 358 -41.26 -6.36 -9.84
C LEU A 358 -42.78 -6.68 -9.79
N ALA A 359 -43.17 -7.95 -9.94
CA ALA A 359 -44.56 -8.39 -9.88
C ALA A 359 -45.06 -8.59 -8.44
N SER A 360 -44.17 -8.61 -7.46
CA SER A 360 -44.57 -8.73 -6.05
C SER A 360 -45.36 -7.50 -5.59
N GLN A 361 -46.26 -7.72 -4.64
CA GLN A 361 -47.06 -6.65 -4.05
C GLN A 361 -46.54 -6.28 -2.66
N ASP A 362 -45.23 -6.26 -2.51
CA ASP A 362 -44.62 -5.88 -1.24
C ASP A 362 -45.00 -4.45 -0.87
N THR A 363 -45.57 -4.31 0.33
CA THR A 363 -45.94 -3.01 0.87
C THR A 363 -44.76 -2.46 1.67
N PHE A 364 -44.05 -1.52 1.08
CA PHE A 364 -42.96 -0.80 1.77
C PHE A 364 -43.48 0.54 2.30
N ASP A 365 -43.34 0.78 3.60
CA ASP A 365 -43.72 2.05 4.22
C ASP A 365 -42.61 3.08 4.04
N VAL A 366 -42.70 3.83 2.95
CA VAL A 366 -41.76 4.90 2.59
C VAL A 366 -41.67 5.97 3.69
N THR A 367 -42.81 6.27 4.37
CA THR A 367 -42.81 7.31 5.40
C THR A 367 -42.08 6.86 6.64
N ALA A 368 -42.35 5.66 7.13
CA ALA A 368 -41.63 5.08 8.29
C ALA A 368 -40.15 4.93 7.99
N ALA A 369 -39.79 4.50 6.78
CA ALA A 369 -38.38 4.39 6.39
C ALA A 369 -37.68 5.75 6.30
N ALA A 370 -38.38 6.80 5.84
CA ALA A 370 -37.84 8.17 5.78
C ALA A 370 -37.65 8.79 7.18
N GLU A 371 -38.42 8.37 8.16
CA GLU A 371 -38.33 8.84 9.55
C GLU A 371 -37.38 8.01 10.42
N ARG A 372 -36.79 6.92 9.89
CA ARG A 372 -35.85 6.07 10.62
C ARG A 372 -34.61 6.87 11.05
N ASP A 373 -34.28 6.86 12.34
CA ASP A 373 -33.01 7.34 12.88
C ASP A 373 -31.99 6.19 12.90
N TYR A 374 -30.89 6.37 12.19
CA TYR A 374 -29.80 5.39 12.12
C TYR A 374 -28.77 5.51 13.24
N GLY A 375 -28.83 6.55 14.09
CA GLY A 375 -27.92 6.74 15.21
C GLY A 375 -26.44 6.90 14.84
N LEU A 376 -26.11 7.29 13.60
CA LEU A 376 -24.72 7.31 13.08
C LEU A 376 -23.82 8.28 13.86
N VAL A 377 -24.35 9.40 14.35
CA VAL A 377 -23.58 10.34 15.19
C VAL A 377 -23.16 9.69 16.50
N LYS A 378 -24.08 8.92 17.14
CA LYS A 378 -23.76 8.17 18.36
C LYS A 378 -22.68 7.12 18.10
N LEU A 379 -22.79 6.36 17.02
CA LEU A 379 -21.83 5.34 16.63
C LEU A 379 -20.43 5.96 16.42
N HIS A 380 -20.36 7.07 15.70
CA HIS A 380 -19.09 7.76 15.48
C HIS A 380 -18.52 8.34 16.79
N GLN A 381 -19.36 8.85 17.69
CA GLN A 381 -18.94 9.34 19.00
C GLN A 381 -18.36 8.21 19.88
N LEU A 382 -18.86 6.98 19.77
CA LEU A 382 -18.28 5.82 20.45
C LEU A 382 -16.87 5.51 19.94
N ALA A 383 -16.66 5.57 18.61
CA ALA A 383 -15.30 5.42 18.05
C ALA A 383 -14.33 6.49 18.61
N LEU A 384 -14.75 7.75 18.68
CA LEU A 384 -13.93 8.82 19.28
C LEU A 384 -13.64 8.57 20.77
N LYS A 385 -14.60 8.07 21.56
CA LYS A 385 -14.38 7.72 22.97
C LYS A 385 -13.30 6.63 23.11
N HIS A 386 -13.37 5.58 22.29
CA HIS A 386 -12.34 4.54 22.30
C HIS A 386 -10.97 5.05 21.86
N LEU A 387 -10.94 5.96 20.89
CA LEU A 387 -9.68 6.53 20.39
C LEU A 387 -8.99 7.43 21.40
N ILE A 388 -9.74 8.27 22.11
CA ILE A 388 -9.19 9.32 23.01
C ILE A 388 -9.08 8.80 24.44
N GLY A 389 -10.04 8.02 24.90
CA GLY A 389 -10.14 7.55 26.28
C GLY A 389 -9.61 6.19 26.51
#